data_86cc6f95d458098f24090b31c5f47252
#
_entry.id   86cc6f95d458098f24090b31c5f47252
#
_cell.length_a   1.000
_cell.length_b   1.000
_cell.length_c   1.000
_cell.angle_alpha   90.00
_cell.angle_beta   90.00
_cell.angle_gamma   90.00
#
_symmetry.space_group_name_H-M   'P 1'
#
loop_
_entity.id
_entity.type
_entity.pdbx_description
1 polymer ?
#
loop_
_entity_poly.entity_id
_entity_poly.type
_entity_poly.pdbx_seq_one_letter_code
_entity_poly.pdbx_strand_id
1 'polypeptide(L)'
;QKKLLSNQTHELSEQNQLLKDQNEKITTQKNQILEMSRKVEELTIDKLAFFTNITHEFRTPLTLIVGPIERALKLSYNPQVIEQLHLVERNSKYLLSLVNQLMDFRKVEEGRIKIATNYGNLREFMAEIVPPFADYAKNRGIDLQLYLRLADPILMFDEDVMRKIMTNLISNALKFTPKGGKVGIYVGVIGKENEKKLFISVRDTGKGIPENDMERIFMQFYQSDNRSLESVSGQSGTGIGLYLCRKLIDMLDGKIYAKNNPVKGASFRILLPALYGETQSQPDSSEIEKED
;
A
#
# COMPACT_ATOMS: atom_id res chain seq x y z
N GLN A 1 73.68 9.34 -14.57
CA GLN A 1 72.64 10.16 -13.95
C GLN A 1 71.81 10.93 -14.96
N LYS A 2 72.37 11.69 -15.91
CA LYS A 2 71.61 12.45 -16.93
C LYS A 2 70.68 11.61 -17.80
N LYS A 3 71.05 10.39 -18.17
CA LYS A 3 70.24 9.47 -19.00
C LYS A 3 69.08 8.88 -18.22
N LEU A 4 69.28 8.61 -16.92
CA LEU A 4 68.20 8.13 -16.02
C LEU A 4 67.14 9.20 -15.79
N LEU A 5 67.58 10.45 -15.58
CA LEU A 5 66.69 11.60 -15.37
C LEU A 5 65.87 11.90 -16.63
N SER A 6 66.49 11.81 -17.82
CA SER A 6 65.82 11.98 -19.11
C SER A 6 64.73 10.90 -19.35
N ASN A 7 64.99 9.66 -18.98
CA ASN A 7 64.00 8.58 -19.13
C ASN A 7 62.84 8.80 -18.13
N GLN A 8 63.09 9.18 -16.89
CA GLN A 8 62.04 9.44 -15.89
C GLN A 8 61.17 10.65 -16.29
N THR A 9 61.76 11.71 -16.86
CA THR A 9 60.97 12.86 -17.35
C THR A 9 60.13 12.49 -18.55
N HIS A 10 60.55 11.59 -19.42
CA HIS A 10 59.77 11.12 -20.55
C HIS A 10 58.58 10.25 -20.10
N GLU A 11 58.83 9.31 -19.20
CA GLU A 11 57.82 8.43 -18.61
C GLU A 11 56.75 9.24 -17.84
N LEU A 12 57.15 10.25 -17.07
CA LEU A 12 56.25 11.14 -16.35
C LEU A 12 55.40 11.98 -17.32
N SER A 13 55.95 12.41 -18.46
CA SER A 13 55.23 13.15 -19.50
C SER A 13 54.19 12.28 -20.18
N GLU A 14 54.50 11.01 -20.48
CA GLU A 14 53.54 10.06 -21.04
C GLU A 14 52.41 9.73 -20.07
N GLN A 15 52.72 9.52 -18.79
CA GLN A 15 51.74 9.31 -17.76
C GLN A 15 50.81 10.52 -17.57
N ASN A 16 51.37 11.73 -17.57
CA ASN A 16 50.57 12.96 -17.48
C ASN A 16 49.63 13.12 -18.71
N GLN A 17 50.08 12.78 -19.93
CA GLN A 17 49.25 12.84 -21.11
C GLN A 17 48.13 11.80 -21.02
N LEU A 18 48.41 10.56 -20.62
CA LEU A 18 47.41 9.53 -20.42
C LEU A 18 46.35 9.91 -19.37
N LEU A 19 46.81 10.50 -18.24
CA LEU A 19 45.93 11.01 -17.19
C LEU A 19 45.00 12.13 -17.70
N LYS A 20 45.53 13.01 -18.53
CA LYS A 20 44.77 14.09 -19.14
C LYS A 20 43.68 13.56 -20.07
N ASP A 21 44.03 12.60 -20.93
CA ASP A 21 43.09 11.93 -21.84
C ASP A 21 42.00 11.16 -21.08
N GLN A 22 42.36 10.48 -19.99
CA GLN A 22 41.41 9.80 -19.10
C GLN A 22 40.44 10.81 -18.44
N ASN A 23 40.97 11.93 -17.91
CA ASN A 23 40.15 12.96 -17.29
C ASN A 23 39.17 13.60 -18.28
N GLU A 24 39.59 13.83 -19.52
CA GLU A 24 38.69 14.33 -20.56
C GLU A 24 37.56 13.33 -20.89
N LYS A 25 37.89 12.02 -20.96
CA LYS A 25 36.87 10.96 -21.15
C LYS A 25 35.90 10.90 -19.98
N ILE A 26 36.42 10.91 -18.75
CA ILE A 26 35.59 10.89 -17.54
C ILE A 26 34.66 12.11 -17.51
N THR A 27 35.16 13.29 -17.85
CA THR A 27 34.37 14.52 -17.88
C THR A 27 33.24 14.45 -18.93
N THR A 28 33.57 13.91 -20.11
CA THR A 28 32.59 13.70 -21.19
C THR A 28 31.51 12.70 -20.76
N GLN A 29 31.90 11.56 -20.19
CA GLN A 29 30.96 10.56 -19.69
C GLN A 29 30.10 11.10 -18.57
N LYS A 30 30.67 11.84 -17.62
CA LYS A 30 29.93 12.51 -16.56
C LYS A 30 28.84 13.45 -17.10
N ASN A 31 29.20 14.28 -18.09
CA ASN A 31 28.25 15.19 -18.72
C ASN A 31 27.13 14.45 -19.45
N GLN A 32 27.43 13.37 -20.16
CA GLN A 32 26.44 12.50 -20.80
C GLN A 32 25.48 11.87 -19.79
N ILE A 33 26.00 11.36 -18.67
CA ILE A 33 25.19 10.78 -17.58
C ILE A 33 24.26 11.83 -16.98
N LEU A 34 24.76 13.04 -16.73
CA LEU A 34 23.95 14.15 -16.20
C LEU A 34 22.82 14.55 -17.16
N GLU A 35 23.11 14.62 -18.46
CA GLU A 35 22.11 14.94 -19.48
C GLU A 35 21.05 13.83 -19.62
N MET A 36 21.47 12.57 -19.60
CA MET A 36 20.54 11.43 -19.59
C MET A 36 19.68 11.41 -18.32
N SER A 37 20.26 11.67 -17.15
CA SER A 37 19.54 11.73 -15.89
C SER A 37 18.46 12.82 -15.92
N ARG A 38 18.80 14.01 -16.40
CA ARG A 38 17.85 15.12 -16.56
C ARG A 38 16.69 14.76 -17.50
N LYS A 39 17.02 14.12 -18.62
CA LYS A 39 16.01 13.70 -19.61
C LYS A 39 15.07 12.62 -19.08
N VAL A 40 15.58 11.70 -18.28
CA VAL A 40 14.77 10.68 -17.58
C VAL A 40 13.85 11.35 -16.55
N GLU A 41 14.35 12.35 -15.82
CA GLU A 41 13.56 13.11 -14.85
C GLU A 41 12.42 13.90 -15.53
N GLU A 42 12.70 14.62 -16.62
CA GLU A 42 11.70 15.35 -17.42
C GLU A 42 10.61 14.39 -17.95
N LEU A 43 11.01 13.27 -18.55
CA LEU A 43 10.07 12.26 -19.04
C LEU A 43 9.21 11.66 -17.92
N THR A 44 9.77 11.53 -16.73
CA THR A 44 9.06 11.02 -15.56
C THR A 44 8.01 12.02 -15.08
N ILE A 45 8.35 13.31 -15.02
CA ILE A 45 7.44 14.40 -14.66
C ILE A 45 6.28 14.49 -15.65
N ASP A 46 6.56 14.46 -16.95
CA ASP A 46 5.53 14.52 -18.00
C ASP A 46 4.59 13.32 -17.94
N LYS A 47 5.14 12.14 -17.75
CA LYS A 47 4.36 10.90 -17.56
C LYS A 47 3.44 10.99 -16.35
N LEU A 48 3.94 11.53 -15.25
CA LEU A 48 3.18 11.73 -14.04
C LEU A 48 2.09 12.80 -14.23
N ALA A 49 2.35 13.92 -14.90
CA ALA A 49 1.36 14.95 -15.21
C ALA A 49 0.23 14.41 -16.09
N PHE A 50 0.55 13.61 -17.11
CA PHE A 50 -0.42 12.94 -17.97
C PHE A 50 -1.38 12.05 -17.18
N PHE A 51 -0.86 11.18 -16.29
CA PHE A 51 -1.72 10.33 -15.47
C PHE A 51 -2.66 11.11 -14.53
N THR A 52 -2.24 12.30 -14.04
CA THR A 52 -3.15 13.13 -13.21
C THR A 52 -4.33 13.62 -14.00
N ASN A 53 -4.03 14.22 -15.13
CA ASN A 53 -5.06 14.83 -15.95
C ASN A 53 -6.07 13.78 -16.39
N ILE A 54 -5.60 12.63 -16.90
CA ILE A 54 -6.45 11.51 -17.30
C ILE A 54 -7.29 11.00 -16.11
N THR A 55 -6.68 10.89 -14.93
CA THR A 55 -7.40 10.40 -13.74
C THR A 55 -8.54 11.33 -13.34
N HIS A 56 -8.32 12.65 -13.38
CA HIS A 56 -9.38 13.64 -13.14
C HIS A 56 -10.46 13.59 -14.23
N GLU A 57 -10.07 13.43 -15.48
CA GLU A 57 -10.98 13.33 -16.62
C GLU A 57 -11.83 12.04 -16.59
N PHE A 58 -11.33 10.95 -16.02
CA PHE A 58 -12.13 9.72 -15.82
C PHE A 58 -13.02 9.75 -14.58
N ARG A 59 -12.55 10.37 -13.48
CA ARG A 59 -13.34 10.43 -12.24
C ARG A 59 -14.67 11.14 -12.43
N THR A 60 -14.66 12.26 -13.13
CA THR A 60 -15.84 13.11 -13.34
C THR A 60 -16.98 12.37 -14.06
N PRO A 61 -16.81 11.76 -15.26
CA PRO A 61 -17.89 11.05 -15.93
C PRO A 61 -18.33 9.79 -15.15
N LEU A 62 -17.42 9.09 -14.49
CA LEU A 62 -17.79 7.93 -13.66
C LEU A 62 -18.68 8.33 -12.49
N THR A 63 -18.39 9.43 -11.81
CA THR A 63 -19.25 9.96 -10.74
C THR A 63 -20.62 10.37 -11.29
N LEU A 64 -20.64 10.97 -12.49
CA LEU A 64 -21.88 11.35 -13.17
C LEU A 64 -22.69 10.14 -13.66
N ILE A 65 -22.09 8.97 -13.84
CA ILE A 65 -22.78 7.73 -14.18
C ILE A 65 -23.39 7.07 -12.93
N VAL A 66 -22.65 7.00 -11.83
CA VAL A 66 -23.09 6.31 -10.59
C VAL A 66 -24.36 6.94 -10.02
N GLY A 67 -24.43 8.25 -9.92
CA GLY A 67 -25.58 8.95 -9.34
C GLY A 67 -26.92 8.70 -10.04
N PRO A 68 -27.02 8.82 -11.39
CA PRO A 68 -28.23 8.43 -12.13
C PRO A 68 -28.61 6.96 -11.98
N ILE A 69 -27.62 6.04 -11.93
CA ILE A 69 -27.89 4.61 -11.75
C ILE A 69 -28.51 4.34 -10.37
N GLU A 70 -27.96 4.93 -9.31
CA GLU A 70 -28.50 4.80 -7.95
C GLU A 70 -29.95 5.36 -7.86
N ARG A 71 -30.26 6.42 -8.59
CA ARG A 71 -31.62 6.94 -8.69
C ARG A 71 -32.53 5.99 -9.48
N ALA A 72 -32.05 5.47 -10.61
CA ALA A 72 -32.83 4.54 -11.44
C ALA A 72 -33.15 3.24 -10.71
N LEU A 73 -32.23 2.73 -9.89
CA LEU A 73 -32.41 1.57 -9.00
C LEU A 73 -33.58 1.80 -8.03
N LYS A 74 -33.69 3.01 -7.47
CA LYS A 74 -34.77 3.36 -6.53
C LYS A 74 -36.14 3.52 -7.22
N LEU A 75 -36.16 3.82 -8.51
CA LEU A 75 -37.36 4.10 -9.28
C LEU A 75 -37.85 2.90 -10.10
N SER A 76 -37.02 1.91 -10.32
CA SER A 76 -37.37 0.74 -11.14
C SER A 76 -38.01 -0.36 -10.29
N TYR A 77 -39.11 -0.91 -10.81
CA TYR A 77 -39.80 -2.09 -10.25
C TYR A 77 -39.60 -3.35 -11.10
N ASN A 78 -38.92 -3.26 -12.24
CA ASN A 78 -38.64 -4.40 -13.12
C ASN A 78 -37.38 -5.14 -12.64
N PRO A 79 -37.45 -6.42 -12.19
CA PRO A 79 -36.31 -7.16 -11.68
C PRO A 79 -35.12 -7.28 -12.66
N GLN A 80 -35.40 -7.44 -13.96
CA GLN A 80 -34.37 -7.52 -15.00
C GLN A 80 -33.64 -6.20 -15.18
N VAL A 81 -34.35 -5.07 -15.13
CA VAL A 81 -33.76 -3.73 -15.19
C VAL A 81 -32.91 -3.47 -13.95
N ILE A 82 -33.38 -3.85 -12.76
CA ILE A 82 -32.65 -3.73 -11.49
C ILE A 82 -31.34 -4.53 -11.55
N GLU A 83 -31.38 -5.75 -12.07
CA GLU A 83 -30.14 -6.57 -12.20
C GLU A 83 -29.10 -5.91 -13.11
N GLN A 84 -29.51 -5.38 -14.26
CA GLN A 84 -28.62 -4.66 -15.18
C GLN A 84 -28.09 -3.37 -14.56
N LEU A 85 -28.92 -2.61 -13.86
CA LEU A 85 -28.49 -1.40 -13.17
C LEU A 85 -27.46 -1.71 -12.07
N HIS A 86 -27.65 -2.79 -11.30
CA HIS A 86 -26.65 -3.24 -10.33
C HIS A 86 -25.32 -3.67 -10.99
N LEU A 87 -25.38 -4.28 -12.18
CA LEU A 87 -24.18 -4.62 -12.94
C LEU A 87 -23.39 -3.35 -13.34
N VAL A 88 -24.09 -2.35 -13.87
CA VAL A 88 -23.48 -1.06 -14.29
C VAL A 88 -22.95 -0.31 -13.07
N GLU A 89 -23.71 -0.27 -11.98
CA GLU A 89 -23.27 0.34 -10.71
C GLU A 89 -21.95 -0.27 -10.20
N ARG A 90 -21.89 -1.60 -10.12
CA ARG A 90 -20.69 -2.31 -9.67
C ARG A 90 -19.47 -2.01 -10.54
N ASN A 91 -19.64 -2.01 -11.87
CA ASN A 91 -18.55 -1.73 -12.80
C ASN A 91 -18.09 -0.27 -12.71
N SER A 92 -19.01 0.68 -12.56
CA SER A 92 -18.70 2.10 -12.40
C SER A 92 -17.95 2.35 -11.08
N LYS A 93 -18.40 1.76 -9.96
CA LYS A 93 -17.70 1.83 -8.66
C LYS A 93 -16.31 1.17 -8.71
N TYR A 94 -16.18 0.07 -9.44
CA TYR A 94 -14.90 -0.57 -9.67
C TYR A 94 -13.93 0.34 -10.44
N LEU A 95 -14.36 0.93 -11.55
CA LEU A 95 -13.54 1.87 -12.32
C LEU A 95 -13.13 3.09 -11.48
N LEU A 96 -14.05 3.66 -10.70
CA LEU A 96 -13.74 4.76 -9.79
C LEU A 96 -12.69 4.36 -8.74
N SER A 97 -12.76 3.14 -8.22
CA SER A 97 -11.74 2.59 -7.31
C SER A 97 -10.37 2.48 -7.96
N LEU A 98 -10.30 2.01 -9.24
CA LEU A 98 -9.03 1.95 -9.98
C LEU A 98 -8.41 3.34 -10.20
N VAL A 99 -9.26 4.30 -10.57
CA VAL A 99 -8.85 5.70 -10.74
C VAL A 99 -8.29 6.26 -9.43
N ASN A 100 -8.95 6.01 -8.30
CA ASN A 100 -8.48 6.47 -6.98
C ASN A 100 -7.17 5.79 -6.57
N GLN A 101 -7.00 4.49 -6.84
CA GLN A 101 -5.74 3.79 -6.60
C GLN A 101 -4.58 4.38 -7.42
N LEU A 102 -4.84 4.76 -8.68
CA LEU A 102 -3.83 5.41 -9.52
C LEU A 102 -3.44 6.79 -8.98
N MET A 103 -4.41 7.55 -8.43
CA MET A 103 -4.13 8.84 -7.80
C MET A 103 -3.31 8.69 -6.51
N ASP A 104 -3.65 7.71 -5.66
CA ASP A 104 -2.89 7.44 -4.44
C ASP A 104 -1.46 6.99 -4.77
N PHE A 105 -1.31 6.12 -5.78
CA PHE A 105 -0.01 5.72 -6.30
C PHE A 105 0.83 6.94 -6.70
N ARG A 106 0.24 7.88 -7.47
CA ARG A 106 0.93 9.10 -7.86
C ARG A 106 1.38 9.95 -6.68
N LYS A 107 0.47 10.19 -5.72
CA LYS A 107 0.80 10.97 -4.52
C LYS A 107 1.98 10.38 -3.75
N VAL A 108 2.06 9.03 -3.71
CA VAL A 108 3.20 8.32 -3.09
C VAL A 108 4.49 8.53 -3.88
N GLU A 109 4.45 8.34 -5.21
CA GLU A 109 5.64 8.49 -6.07
C GLU A 109 6.20 9.93 -6.07
N GLU A 110 5.31 10.93 -5.95
CA GLU A 110 5.69 12.34 -5.87
C GLU A 110 6.07 12.79 -4.46
N GLY A 111 6.06 11.89 -3.47
CA GLY A 111 6.32 12.25 -2.06
C GLY A 111 5.31 13.23 -1.49
N ARG A 112 4.10 13.33 -2.06
CA ARG A 112 3.06 14.30 -1.67
C ARG A 112 2.13 13.79 -0.57
N ILE A 113 2.24 12.54 -0.17
CA ILE A 113 1.50 12.03 0.99
C ILE A 113 2.14 12.58 2.25
N LYS A 114 1.35 13.30 3.03
CA LYS A 114 1.73 13.72 4.38
C LYS A 114 1.08 12.76 5.37
N ILE A 115 1.88 12.13 6.20
CA ILE A 115 1.39 11.30 7.30
C ILE A 115 0.89 12.23 8.40
N ALA A 116 -0.38 12.06 8.77
CA ALA A 116 -1.04 12.83 9.82
C ALA A 116 -1.49 11.88 10.94
N THR A 117 -0.55 11.51 11.82
CA THR A 117 -0.84 10.62 12.94
C THR A 117 -1.55 11.36 14.07
N ASN A 118 -2.62 10.77 14.60
CA ASN A 118 -3.35 11.24 15.77
C ASN A 118 -3.59 10.07 16.72
N TYR A 119 -3.81 10.37 18.00
CA TYR A 119 -4.28 9.36 18.94
C TYR A 119 -5.73 8.99 18.62
N GLY A 120 -5.96 7.70 18.41
CA GLY A 120 -7.27 7.18 18.07
C GLY A 120 -7.51 5.82 18.72
N ASN A 121 -8.78 5.46 18.86
CA ASN A 121 -9.18 4.14 19.34
C ASN A 121 -9.13 3.11 18.23
N LEU A 122 -8.05 2.35 18.15
CA LEU A 122 -7.85 1.35 17.09
C LEU A 122 -8.93 0.26 17.10
N ARG A 123 -9.54 -0.04 18.25
CA ARG A 123 -10.67 -0.99 18.36
C ARG A 123 -11.91 -0.46 17.64
N GLU A 124 -12.27 0.79 17.86
CA GLU A 124 -13.41 1.45 17.20
C GLU A 124 -13.16 1.60 15.71
N PHE A 125 -11.95 2.02 15.34
CA PHE A 125 -11.53 2.12 13.94
C PHE A 125 -11.66 0.78 13.19
N MET A 126 -11.21 -0.33 13.78
CA MET A 126 -11.35 -1.65 13.16
C MET A 126 -12.82 -2.12 13.12
N ALA A 127 -13.61 -1.77 14.15
CA ALA A 127 -15.05 -2.05 14.17
C ALA A 127 -15.83 -1.25 13.12
N GLU A 128 -15.30 -0.14 12.64
CA GLU A 128 -15.89 0.64 11.53
C GLU A 128 -15.48 0.08 10.15
N ILE A 129 -14.21 -0.32 9.98
CA ILE A 129 -13.66 -0.74 8.68
C ILE A 129 -14.13 -2.13 8.25
N VAL A 130 -14.25 -3.08 9.18
CA VAL A 130 -14.49 -4.50 8.84
C VAL A 130 -15.95 -4.78 8.42
N PRO A 131 -17.00 -4.21 9.07
CA PRO A 131 -18.40 -4.50 8.75
C PRO A 131 -18.79 -4.31 7.28
N PRO A 132 -18.34 -3.28 6.54
CA PRO A 132 -18.68 -3.15 5.12
C PRO A 132 -18.27 -4.34 4.25
N PHE A 133 -17.29 -5.14 4.69
CA PHE A 133 -16.87 -6.36 4.01
C PHE A 133 -17.67 -7.60 4.42
N ALA A 134 -18.41 -7.55 5.53
CA ALA A 134 -19.14 -8.71 6.06
C ALA A 134 -20.25 -9.16 5.11
N ASP A 135 -21.03 -8.23 4.54
CA ASP A 135 -22.07 -8.54 3.57
C ASP A 135 -21.50 -9.13 2.29
N TYR A 136 -20.38 -8.58 1.81
CA TYR A 136 -19.69 -9.12 0.63
C TYR A 136 -19.16 -10.54 0.90
N ALA A 137 -18.56 -10.77 2.07
CA ALA A 137 -18.07 -12.09 2.48
C ALA A 137 -19.23 -13.10 2.58
N LYS A 138 -20.33 -12.72 3.25
CA LYS A 138 -21.53 -13.53 3.41
C LYS A 138 -22.14 -13.93 2.07
N ASN A 139 -22.30 -13.00 1.14
CA ASN A 139 -22.83 -13.24 -0.21
C ASN A 139 -21.94 -14.21 -1.02
N ARG A 140 -20.65 -14.27 -0.72
CA ARG A 140 -19.70 -15.23 -1.31
C ARG A 140 -19.54 -16.51 -0.51
N GLY A 141 -20.23 -16.66 0.63
CA GLY A 141 -20.11 -17.81 1.54
C GLY A 141 -18.71 -17.91 2.16
N ILE A 142 -18.08 -16.77 2.48
CA ILE A 142 -16.78 -16.68 3.15
C ILE A 142 -16.99 -16.28 4.61
N ASP A 143 -16.35 -16.98 5.53
CA ASP A 143 -16.36 -16.65 6.97
C ASP A 143 -15.29 -15.56 7.22
N LEU A 144 -15.74 -14.33 7.53
CA LEU A 144 -14.88 -13.18 7.86
C LEU A 144 -14.91 -12.92 9.35
N GLN A 145 -13.74 -12.96 10.00
CA GLN A 145 -13.63 -12.80 11.45
C GLN A 145 -12.56 -11.76 11.83
N LEU A 146 -12.85 -10.95 12.85
CA LEU A 146 -11.95 -9.96 13.44
C LEU A 146 -11.56 -10.38 14.87
N TYR A 147 -10.25 -10.44 15.12
CA TYR A 147 -9.68 -10.78 16.43
C TYR A 147 -8.82 -9.63 16.94
N LEU A 148 -9.28 -8.96 18.00
CA LEU A 148 -8.59 -7.82 18.60
C LEU A 148 -8.01 -8.23 19.95
N ARG A 149 -6.69 -8.20 20.09
CA ARG A 149 -5.94 -8.44 21.33
C ARG A 149 -5.18 -7.17 21.72
N LEU A 150 -5.92 -6.15 22.14
CA LEU A 150 -5.41 -4.85 22.56
C LEU A 150 -5.75 -4.65 24.04
N ALA A 151 -4.71 -4.54 24.88
CA ALA A 151 -4.88 -4.17 26.29
C ALA A 151 -5.30 -2.70 26.40
N ASP A 152 -4.56 -1.82 25.71
CA ASP A 152 -4.93 -0.42 25.51
C ASP A 152 -5.19 -0.21 24.02
N PRO A 153 -6.39 0.23 23.62
CA PRO A 153 -6.74 0.47 22.23
C PRO A 153 -6.35 1.87 21.74
N ILE A 154 -5.90 2.79 22.61
CA ILE A 154 -5.53 4.16 22.24
C ILE A 154 -4.09 4.17 21.75
N LEU A 155 -3.93 4.33 20.44
CA LEU A 155 -2.64 4.35 19.76
C LEU A 155 -2.55 5.54 18.82
N MET A 156 -1.33 5.97 18.54
CA MET A 156 -1.07 6.99 17.53
C MET A 156 -0.98 6.31 16.14
N PHE A 157 -1.87 6.68 15.23
CA PHE A 157 -1.87 6.22 13.84
C PHE A 157 -2.56 7.23 12.92
N ASP A 158 -2.31 7.08 11.62
CA ASP A 158 -3.00 7.83 10.58
C ASP A 158 -4.20 7.00 10.08
N GLU A 159 -5.42 7.47 10.36
CA GLU A 159 -6.65 6.75 10.01
C GLU A 159 -6.82 6.57 8.50
N ASP A 160 -6.52 7.58 7.69
CA ASP A 160 -6.68 7.53 6.23
C ASP A 160 -5.71 6.54 5.61
N VAL A 161 -4.46 6.56 6.06
CA VAL A 161 -3.43 5.62 5.60
C VAL A 161 -3.77 4.20 6.04
N MET A 162 -4.16 4.01 7.29
CA MET A 162 -4.53 2.69 7.82
C MET A 162 -5.78 2.14 7.11
N ARG A 163 -6.77 2.98 6.83
CA ARG A 163 -7.98 2.62 6.06
C ARG A 163 -7.62 2.13 4.67
N LYS A 164 -6.71 2.80 3.96
CA LYS A 164 -6.23 2.37 2.63
C LYS A 164 -5.54 1.01 2.68
N ILE A 165 -4.65 0.82 3.66
CA ILE A 165 -3.92 -0.44 3.85
C ILE A 165 -4.91 -1.58 4.14
N MET A 166 -5.78 -1.41 5.14
CA MET A 166 -6.72 -2.45 5.57
C MET A 166 -7.73 -2.81 4.49
N THR A 167 -8.31 -1.81 3.83
CA THR A 167 -9.25 -2.01 2.71
C THR A 167 -8.61 -2.85 1.60
N ASN A 168 -7.36 -2.55 1.24
CA ASN A 168 -6.65 -3.29 0.20
C ASN A 168 -6.37 -4.75 0.62
N LEU A 169 -5.87 -4.97 1.83
CA LEU A 169 -5.56 -6.31 2.31
C LEU A 169 -6.81 -7.17 2.49
N ILE A 170 -7.89 -6.61 3.07
CA ILE A 170 -9.15 -7.34 3.27
C ILE A 170 -9.80 -7.68 1.92
N SER A 171 -9.86 -6.71 0.99
CA SER A 171 -10.42 -6.95 -0.34
C SER A 171 -9.64 -8.02 -1.11
N ASN A 172 -8.31 -8.02 -1.03
CA ASN A 172 -7.45 -9.05 -1.63
C ASN A 172 -7.71 -10.42 -1.00
N ALA A 173 -7.76 -10.52 0.33
CA ALA A 173 -8.05 -11.77 1.02
C ALA A 173 -9.40 -12.35 0.59
N LEU A 174 -10.45 -11.52 0.56
CA LEU A 174 -11.77 -11.95 0.11
C LEU A 174 -11.79 -12.32 -1.38
N LYS A 175 -11.06 -11.60 -2.23
CA LYS A 175 -10.98 -11.88 -3.67
C LYS A 175 -10.39 -13.25 -3.96
N PHE A 176 -9.33 -13.64 -3.25
CA PHE A 176 -8.59 -14.87 -3.50
C PHE A 176 -9.07 -16.06 -2.65
N THR A 177 -10.03 -15.85 -1.76
CA THR A 177 -10.65 -16.93 -0.97
C THR A 177 -11.84 -17.53 -1.73
N PRO A 178 -11.89 -18.85 -1.93
CA PRO A 178 -13.02 -19.52 -2.54
C PRO A 178 -14.24 -19.57 -1.60
N LYS A 179 -15.41 -19.90 -2.16
CA LYS A 179 -16.63 -20.15 -1.39
C LYS A 179 -16.37 -21.24 -0.33
N GLY A 180 -16.89 -21.06 0.89
CA GLY A 180 -16.65 -21.92 2.04
C GLY A 180 -15.30 -21.67 2.75
N GLY A 181 -14.47 -20.76 2.25
CA GLY A 181 -13.21 -20.40 2.88
C GLY A 181 -13.39 -19.41 4.03
N LYS A 182 -12.24 -19.04 4.64
CA LYS A 182 -12.18 -18.15 5.82
C LYS A 182 -11.18 -17.02 5.59
N VAL A 183 -11.51 -15.85 6.12
CA VAL A 183 -10.61 -14.69 6.23
C VAL A 183 -10.58 -14.24 7.68
N GLY A 184 -9.41 -14.23 8.29
CA GLY A 184 -9.20 -13.78 9.66
C GLY A 184 -8.32 -12.52 9.72
N ILE A 185 -8.78 -11.51 10.43
CA ILE A 185 -8.05 -10.26 10.70
C ILE A 185 -7.61 -10.30 12.16
N TYR A 186 -6.32 -10.27 12.41
CA TYR A 186 -5.72 -10.34 13.74
C TYR A 186 -5.00 -9.04 14.03
N VAL A 187 -5.34 -8.37 15.11
CA VAL A 187 -4.72 -7.11 15.53
C VAL A 187 -4.31 -7.24 17.00
N GLY A 188 -3.09 -6.83 17.30
CA GLY A 188 -2.56 -6.88 18.65
C GLY A 188 -1.25 -6.12 18.76
N VAL A 189 -0.74 -6.00 19.98
CA VAL A 189 0.55 -5.41 20.25
C VAL A 189 1.50 -6.52 20.73
N ILE A 190 2.70 -6.53 20.18
CA ILE A 190 3.76 -7.49 20.49
C ILE A 190 5.04 -6.77 20.88
N GLY A 191 5.94 -7.45 21.58
CA GLY A 191 7.22 -6.91 22.03
C GLY A 191 7.25 -6.58 23.53
N LYS A 192 8.45 -6.16 24.01
CA LYS A 192 8.68 -5.72 25.40
C LYS A 192 8.39 -4.22 25.53
N GLU A 193 8.29 -3.72 26.76
CA GLU A 193 7.84 -2.33 27.05
C GLU A 193 8.48 -1.24 26.20
N ASN A 194 9.77 -1.32 25.88
CA ASN A 194 10.47 -0.29 25.11
C ASN A 194 10.48 -0.53 23.58
N GLU A 195 9.93 -1.66 23.12
CA GLU A 195 9.92 -2.03 21.69
C GLU A 195 8.55 -2.58 21.25
N LYS A 196 7.48 -2.02 21.79
CA LYS A 196 6.12 -2.43 21.43
C LYS A 196 5.86 -2.12 19.95
N LYS A 197 5.31 -3.11 19.25
CA LYS A 197 4.91 -3.01 17.85
C LYS A 197 3.45 -3.39 17.70
N LEU A 198 2.72 -2.57 16.97
CA LEU A 198 1.39 -2.93 16.49
C LEU A 198 1.55 -4.01 15.42
N PHE A 199 0.98 -5.17 15.69
CA PHE A 199 0.93 -6.30 14.78
C PHE A 199 -0.47 -6.41 14.17
N ILE A 200 -0.54 -6.40 12.84
CA ILE A 200 -1.76 -6.66 12.09
C ILE A 200 -1.50 -7.81 11.14
N SER A 201 -2.40 -8.78 11.06
CA SER A 201 -2.31 -9.89 10.12
C SER A 201 -3.66 -10.16 9.48
N VAL A 202 -3.73 -10.11 8.16
CA VAL A 202 -4.87 -10.55 7.36
C VAL A 202 -4.52 -11.93 6.79
N ARG A 203 -5.26 -12.96 7.18
CA ARG A 203 -5.05 -14.37 6.79
C ARG A 203 -6.23 -14.86 5.98
N ASP A 204 -5.96 -15.53 4.90
CA ASP A 204 -6.96 -16.19 4.06
C ASP A 204 -6.72 -17.69 3.95
N THR A 205 -7.72 -18.44 3.51
CA THR A 205 -7.63 -19.85 3.15
C THR A 205 -7.72 -20.04 1.63
N GLY A 206 -7.24 -19.08 0.88
CA GLY A 206 -7.21 -19.08 -0.57
C GLY A 206 -6.16 -19.99 -1.18
N LYS A 207 -5.79 -19.71 -2.42
CA LYS A 207 -4.80 -20.49 -3.18
C LYS A 207 -3.35 -20.33 -2.69
N GLY A 208 -3.07 -19.33 -1.85
CA GLY A 208 -1.71 -18.95 -1.47
C GLY A 208 -0.97 -18.17 -2.54
N ILE A 209 0.33 -17.96 -2.34
CA ILE A 209 1.22 -17.19 -3.20
C ILE A 209 2.36 -18.12 -3.65
N PRO A 210 2.68 -18.22 -4.95
CA PRO A 210 3.85 -18.96 -5.41
C PRO A 210 5.13 -18.42 -4.74
N GLU A 211 6.07 -19.31 -4.39
CA GLU A 211 7.29 -18.90 -3.69
C GLU A 211 8.09 -17.85 -4.44
N ASN A 212 8.19 -17.98 -5.76
CA ASN A 212 8.88 -17.02 -6.62
C ASN A 212 8.20 -15.65 -6.70
N ASP A 213 6.96 -15.55 -6.25
CA ASP A 213 6.15 -14.32 -6.30
C ASP A 213 6.13 -13.57 -4.97
N MET A 214 6.58 -14.18 -3.87
CA MET A 214 6.48 -13.65 -2.49
C MET A 214 7.01 -12.22 -2.34
N GLU A 215 8.13 -11.90 -2.98
CA GLU A 215 8.71 -10.55 -2.97
C GLU A 215 8.13 -9.69 -4.11
N ARG A 216 7.83 -10.33 -5.25
CA ARG A 216 7.39 -9.64 -6.46
C ARG A 216 5.98 -9.09 -6.37
N ILE A 217 5.11 -9.67 -5.55
CA ILE A 217 3.73 -9.18 -5.33
C ILE A 217 3.67 -7.74 -4.79
N PHE A 218 4.77 -7.23 -4.22
CA PHE A 218 4.91 -5.85 -3.77
C PHE A 218 5.55 -4.92 -4.80
N MET A 219 5.91 -5.42 -6.00
CA MET A 219 6.40 -4.57 -7.09
C MET A 219 5.26 -3.88 -7.82
N GLN A 220 5.58 -2.74 -8.43
CA GLN A 220 4.62 -1.99 -9.26
C GLN A 220 4.10 -2.83 -10.43
N PHE A 221 2.78 -2.80 -10.65
CA PHE A 221 2.11 -3.45 -11.77
C PHE A 221 2.30 -4.97 -11.85
N TYR A 222 2.88 -5.56 -10.79
CA TYR A 222 3.08 -7.01 -10.77
C TYR A 222 1.76 -7.74 -10.51
N GLN A 223 1.51 -8.73 -11.32
CA GLN A 223 0.41 -9.68 -11.20
C GLN A 223 0.98 -11.07 -11.40
N SER A 224 0.68 -12.01 -10.50
CA SER A 224 1.09 -13.40 -10.67
C SER A 224 0.44 -14.00 -11.92
N ASP A 225 1.23 -14.63 -12.79
CA ASP A 225 0.80 -15.20 -14.08
C ASP A 225 -0.19 -16.37 -14.01
N ASN A 226 -0.66 -16.71 -12.83
CA ASN A 226 -1.73 -17.69 -12.62
C ASN A 226 -3.09 -17.22 -13.20
N ARG A 227 -3.07 -16.80 -14.49
CA ARG A 227 -4.26 -16.48 -15.30
C ARG A 227 -5.15 -17.70 -15.57
N SER A 228 -4.62 -18.89 -15.35
CA SER A 228 -5.30 -20.13 -15.61
C SER A 228 -6.00 -20.65 -14.37
N LEU A 229 -7.02 -20.02 -13.90
CA LEU A 229 -8.13 -20.59 -13.12
C LEU A 229 -8.94 -19.41 -12.56
N GLU A 230 -10.01 -19.08 -13.27
CA GLU A 230 -11.21 -18.43 -12.77
C GLU A 230 -10.96 -17.45 -11.60
N SER A 231 -10.58 -16.23 -11.92
CA SER A 231 -10.96 -15.11 -11.06
C SER A 231 -12.50 -15.18 -10.99
N VAL A 232 -13.02 -15.70 -9.89
CA VAL A 232 -14.45 -15.93 -9.64
C VAL A 232 -15.31 -14.65 -9.86
N SER A 233 -14.68 -13.53 -10.16
CA SER A 233 -15.31 -12.24 -10.44
C SER A 233 -14.86 -11.56 -11.74
N GLY A 234 -14.03 -12.18 -12.59
CA GLY A 234 -13.58 -11.54 -13.85
C GLY A 234 -12.72 -10.27 -13.68
N GLN A 235 -12.45 -9.85 -12.46
CA GLN A 235 -11.73 -8.61 -12.14
C GLN A 235 -10.26 -8.88 -11.92
N SER A 236 -9.44 -8.58 -12.91
CA SER A 236 -7.97 -8.50 -12.77
C SER A 236 -7.62 -7.36 -11.80
N GLY A 237 -6.62 -7.54 -10.96
CA GLY A 237 -6.13 -6.45 -10.11
C GLY A 237 -5.27 -5.48 -10.93
N THR A 238 -5.03 -4.26 -10.42
CA THR A 238 -4.11 -3.28 -11.06
C THR A 238 -2.63 -3.61 -10.86
N GLY A 239 -2.28 -4.44 -9.88
CA GLY A 239 -0.91 -4.63 -9.43
C GLY A 239 -0.34 -3.43 -8.65
N ILE A 240 -1.18 -2.44 -8.32
CA ILE A 240 -0.79 -1.22 -7.59
C ILE A 240 -1.04 -1.36 -6.08
N GLY A 241 -2.06 -2.11 -5.68
CA GLY A 241 -2.56 -2.11 -4.31
C GLY A 241 -1.53 -2.55 -3.27
N LEU A 242 -0.87 -3.69 -3.45
CA LEU A 242 0.15 -4.18 -2.50
C LEU A 242 1.42 -3.32 -2.52
N TYR A 243 1.81 -2.81 -3.68
CA TYR A 243 2.89 -1.83 -3.79
C TYR A 243 2.59 -0.58 -2.94
N LEU A 244 1.38 -0.03 -3.09
CA LEU A 244 0.92 1.12 -2.31
C LEU A 244 0.92 0.82 -0.80
N CYS A 245 0.43 -0.36 -0.38
CA CYS A 245 0.50 -0.79 1.02
C CYS A 245 1.94 -0.78 1.55
N ARG A 246 2.91 -1.34 0.78
CA ARG A 246 4.32 -1.36 1.18
C ARG A 246 4.86 0.05 1.36
N LYS A 247 4.65 0.94 0.40
CA LYS A 247 5.10 2.33 0.47
C LYS A 247 4.49 3.10 1.65
N LEU A 248 3.19 2.96 1.88
CA LEU A 248 2.52 3.61 3.02
C LEU A 248 3.03 3.09 4.36
N ILE A 249 3.30 1.78 4.46
CA ILE A 249 3.85 1.15 5.66
C ILE A 249 5.31 1.56 5.88
N ASP A 250 6.12 1.65 4.83
CA ASP A 250 7.49 2.17 4.90
C ASP A 250 7.51 3.62 5.40
N MET A 251 6.55 4.48 4.97
CA MET A 251 6.40 5.87 5.46
C MET A 251 5.98 5.96 6.93
N LEU A 252 5.42 4.88 7.50
CA LEU A 252 5.07 4.74 8.92
C LEU A 252 6.19 4.04 9.73
N ASP A 253 7.40 3.93 9.20
CA ASP A 253 8.53 3.19 9.78
C ASP A 253 8.18 1.73 10.11
N GLY A 254 7.28 1.16 9.34
CA GLY A 254 6.77 -0.20 9.50
C GLY A 254 7.39 -1.20 8.53
N LYS A 255 6.88 -2.43 8.61
CA LYS A 255 7.24 -3.51 7.68
C LYS A 255 6.02 -4.34 7.32
N ILE A 256 5.92 -4.75 6.06
CA ILE A 256 4.91 -5.70 5.58
C ILE A 256 5.57 -6.95 5.03
N TYR A 257 5.00 -8.10 5.34
CA TYR A 257 5.46 -9.42 4.86
C TYR A 257 4.27 -10.23 4.36
N ALA A 258 4.52 -11.03 3.33
CA ALA A 258 3.61 -12.08 2.90
C ALA A 258 4.19 -13.45 3.29
N LYS A 259 3.32 -14.39 3.66
CA LYS A 259 3.70 -15.77 3.96
C LYS A 259 2.54 -16.71 3.63
N ASN A 260 2.82 -17.88 3.07
CA ASN A 260 1.83 -18.95 2.96
C ASN A 260 1.51 -19.55 4.33
N ASN A 261 0.25 -19.85 4.55
CA ASN A 261 -0.20 -20.55 5.74
C ASN A 261 0.18 -22.05 5.64
N PRO A 262 0.42 -22.74 6.78
CA PRO A 262 0.89 -24.14 6.75
C PRO A 262 -0.03 -25.09 6.01
N VAL A 263 -1.34 -24.88 6.04
CA VAL A 263 -2.32 -25.76 5.42
C VAL A 263 -2.75 -25.22 4.07
N LYS A 264 -3.24 -23.97 4.01
CA LYS A 264 -3.78 -23.35 2.79
C LYS A 264 -3.89 -21.85 2.95
N GLY A 265 -3.70 -21.12 1.82
CA GLY A 265 -3.87 -19.68 1.75
C GLY A 265 -2.64 -18.89 2.15
N ALA A 266 -2.78 -17.58 2.22
CA ALA A 266 -1.73 -16.65 2.53
C ALA A 266 -2.03 -15.81 3.78
N SER A 267 -1.00 -15.18 4.33
CA SER A 267 -1.12 -14.18 5.38
C SER A 267 -0.24 -12.98 5.04
N PHE A 268 -0.84 -11.80 5.07
CA PHE A 268 -0.14 -10.52 5.04
C PHE A 268 0.01 -10.01 6.47
N ARG A 269 1.24 -9.71 6.87
CA ARG A 269 1.59 -9.31 8.24
C ARG A 269 2.24 -7.95 8.22
N ILE A 270 1.74 -7.06 9.05
CA ILE A 270 2.22 -5.69 9.22
C ILE A 270 2.78 -5.55 10.63
N LEU A 271 3.91 -4.87 10.73
CA LEU A 271 4.51 -4.42 11.98
C LEU A 271 4.71 -2.92 11.90
N LEU A 272 4.09 -2.16 12.80
CA LEU A 272 4.26 -0.71 12.94
C LEU A 272 4.77 -0.40 14.34
N PRO A 273 5.47 0.73 14.57
CA PRO A 273 5.73 1.22 15.91
C PRO A 273 4.40 1.40 16.67
N ALA A 274 4.31 0.90 17.90
CA ALA A 274 3.14 1.12 18.75
C ALA A 274 3.42 2.29 19.67
N LEU A 275 2.95 3.48 19.31
CA LEU A 275 3.06 4.70 20.09
C LEU A 275 1.78 4.90 20.87
N TYR A 276 1.89 4.87 22.20
CA TYR A 276 0.79 5.12 23.13
C TYR A 276 0.78 6.59 23.54
N GLY A 277 -0.43 7.14 23.84
CA GLY A 277 -0.55 8.40 24.54
C GLY A 277 0.07 8.29 25.93
N GLU A 278 0.70 9.35 26.41
CA GLU A 278 1.00 9.45 27.82
C GLU A 278 -0.32 9.30 28.57
N THR A 279 -0.47 8.23 29.35
CA THR A 279 -1.59 8.09 30.28
C THR A 279 -1.44 9.28 31.22
N GLN A 280 -2.34 10.26 31.15
CA GLN A 280 -2.49 11.23 32.27
C GLN A 280 -2.79 10.36 33.49
N SER A 281 -1.76 10.11 34.29
CA SER A 281 -1.95 9.62 35.65
C SER A 281 -2.93 10.60 36.32
N GLN A 282 -4.14 10.12 36.57
CA GLN A 282 -5.08 10.86 37.43
C GLN A 282 -4.30 11.19 38.68
N PRO A 283 -4.28 12.44 39.12
CA PRO A 283 -3.71 12.77 40.41
C PRO A 283 -4.45 11.95 41.46
N ASP A 284 -3.67 11.21 42.22
CA ASP A 284 -4.11 10.39 43.33
C ASP A 284 -4.96 11.26 44.29
N SER A 285 -6.26 11.00 44.33
CA SER A 285 -7.23 11.72 45.17
C SER A 285 -7.14 11.27 46.62
N SER A 286 -5.92 11.03 47.15
CA SER A 286 -5.66 10.62 48.55
C SER A 286 -5.02 11.69 49.39
N GLU A 287 -5.04 12.98 48.99
CA GLU A 287 -4.63 14.11 49.88
C GLU A 287 -5.72 15.12 50.08
N ILE A 288 -6.91 14.70 50.51
CA ILE A 288 -7.86 15.60 51.20
C ILE A 288 -8.48 14.80 52.33
N GLU A 289 -7.82 14.75 53.47
CA GLU A 289 -8.40 14.60 54.80
C GLU A 289 -7.28 14.63 55.86
N LYS A 290 -6.83 15.85 56.20
CA LYS A 290 -6.23 16.17 57.49
C LYS A 290 -6.06 17.68 57.61
N GLU A 291 -7.11 18.35 57.96
CA GLU A 291 -7.12 19.59 58.77
C GLU A 291 -8.57 19.81 59.21
N ASP A 292 -8.84 19.30 60.40
CA ASP A 292 -9.46 19.95 61.57
C ASP A 292 -9.61 18.95 62.70
#